data_ece72c9e912cdf3e6f6aad08e50bd53a
#
_entry.id   ece72c9e912cdf3e6f6aad08e50bd53a
#
_cell.length_a   1.000
_cell.length_b   1.000
_cell.length_c   1.000
_cell.angle_alpha   90.00
_cell.angle_beta   90.00
_cell.angle_gamma   90.00
#
_symmetry.space_group_name_H-M   'P 1'
#
loop_
_entity.id
_entity.type
_entity.pdbx_description
1 polymer ?
#
loop_
_entity_poly.entity_id
_entity_poly.type
_entity_poly.pdbx_seq_one_letter_code
_entity_poly.pdbx_strand_id
1 'polypeptide(L)'
;MLIVLLIFASVFLFEGDIPAAEVDAKYSNAESQFLVMENGARVHYRDQGKEDGLPIVLVHGAMASLHTWEPWVEILGERYRIITLDLPAHGLTGAVPSGEYDADAFTKTIDAVVDEAGLDTFVLGGNSMGGGATWRYALAHPQRVSAMVLVDSVPPASWQGNGEESEMRRSGPVGFSLLRQGWFRAIAGALDPAPLIGQGLRAAYNDSPVVTEDLIDRYYELIMREGTRAAILGRTGSYGAAEAESFNLSLLTQPTLVIWGAQDSVIPVSAVEIFEATYPMAGR
;
A
#
# COMPACT_ATOMS: atom_id res chain seq x y z
N MET A 1 8.01 25.99 -35.49
CA MET A 1 7.25 24.73 -35.42
C MET A 1 7.67 23.85 -34.25
N LEU A 2 8.96 23.56 -34.05
CA LEU A 2 9.44 22.72 -32.93
C LEU A 2 9.09 23.32 -31.53
N ILE A 3 9.28 24.63 -31.35
CA ILE A 3 8.98 25.34 -30.08
C ILE A 3 7.47 25.30 -29.77
N VAL A 4 6.61 25.47 -30.78
CA VAL A 4 5.16 25.42 -30.65
C VAL A 4 4.73 23.99 -30.29
N LEU A 5 5.35 22.95 -30.87
CA LEU A 5 5.14 21.55 -30.53
C LEU A 5 5.62 21.23 -29.12
N LEU A 6 6.75 21.78 -28.68
CA LEU A 6 7.26 21.61 -27.30
C LEU A 6 6.38 22.31 -26.28
N ILE A 7 5.86 23.51 -26.57
CA ILE A 7 4.90 24.21 -25.70
C ILE A 7 3.57 23.45 -25.67
N PHE A 8 3.08 22.96 -26.80
CA PHE A 8 1.87 22.14 -26.87
C PHE A 8 2.03 20.83 -26.10
N ALA A 9 3.15 20.15 -26.27
CA ALA A 9 3.46 18.93 -25.52
C ALA A 9 3.59 19.20 -24.02
N SER A 10 4.16 20.35 -23.61
CA SER A 10 4.27 20.69 -22.19
C SER A 10 2.91 20.93 -21.52
N VAL A 11 1.96 21.54 -22.22
CA VAL A 11 0.61 21.79 -21.67
C VAL A 11 -0.19 20.50 -21.45
N PHE A 12 0.10 19.43 -22.22
CA PHE A 12 -0.60 18.13 -22.09
C PHE A 12 0.18 17.07 -21.31
N LEU A 13 1.46 17.31 -21.02
CA LEU A 13 2.30 16.33 -20.32
C LEU A 13 2.60 16.71 -18.87
N PHE A 14 2.42 17.98 -18.51
CA PHE A 14 2.73 18.47 -17.18
C PHE A 14 1.44 18.79 -16.44
N GLU A 15 1.26 18.17 -15.28
CA GLU A 15 0.10 18.36 -14.42
C GLU A 15 0.57 18.70 -13.00
N GLY A 16 -0.07 19.74 -12.41
CA GLY A 16 0.20 20.14 -11.02
C GLY A 16 -0.50 19.22 -10.03
N ASP A 17 -0.04 19.27 -8.78
CA ASP A 17 -0.71 18.55 -7.70
C ASP A 17 -2.10 19.17 -7.41
N ILE A 18 -3.04 18.32 -6.99
CA ILE A 18 -4.38 18.76 -6.53
C ILE A 18 -4.25 19.23 -5.07
N PRO A 19 -4.82 20.38 -4.69
CA PRO A 19 -4.77 20.87 -3.32
C PRO A 19 -5.22 19.81 -2.32
N ALA A 20 -4.46 19.60 -1.24
CA ALA A 20 -4.75 18.58 -0.23
C ALA A 20 -6.18 18.71 0.32
N ALA A 21 -6.63 19.94 0.59
CA ALA A 21 -7.98 20.20 1.12
C ALA A 21 -9.10 19.74 0.18
N GLU A 22 -8.90 19.82 -1.14
CA GLU A 22 -9.88 19.38 -2.14
C GLU A 22 -10.01 17.86 -2.14
N VAL A 23 -8.89 17.15 -2.16
CA VAL A 23 -8.86 15.69 -2.13
C VAL A 23 -9.38 15.15 -0.79
N ASP A 24 -8.98 15.79 0.33
CA ASP A 24 -9.47 15.44 1.66
C ASP A 24 -11.00 15.59 1.76
N ALA A 25 -11.54 16.69 1.24
CA ALA A 25 -12.99 16.92 1.24
C ALA A 25 -13.78 15.91 0.39
N LYS A 26 -13.18 15.42 -0.69
CA LYS A 26 -13.82 14.43 -1.58
C LYS A 26 -13.81 13.02 -1.02
N TYR A 27 -12.72 12.61 -0.37
CA TYR A 27 -12.46 11.21 0.01
C TYR A 27 -12.58 10.94 1.51
N SER A 28 -12.68 11.95 2.37
CA SER A 28 -13.09 11.73 3.75
C SER A 28 -14.61 11.53 3.86
N ASN A 29 -15.03 10.82 4.88
CA ASN A 29 -16.42 10.60 5.22
C ASN A 29 -16.65 10.76 6.75
N ALA A 30 -17.84 10.43 7.24
CA ALA A 30 -18.17 10.55 8.66
C ALA A 30 -17.30 9.69 9.57
N GLU A 31 -16.76 8.59 9.06
CA GLU A 31 -15.91 7.63 9.78
C GLU A 31 -14.42 8.01 9.72
N SER A 32 -14.05 9.01 8.91
CA SER A 32 -12.66 9.44 8.76
C SER A 32 -12.16 10.13 10.01
N GLN A 33 -11.06 9.63 10.55
CA GLN A 33 -10.36 10.16 11.71
C GLN A 33 -8.91 10.49 11.33
N PHE A 34 -8.29 11.40 12.08
CA PHE A 34 -6.93 11.85 11.82
C PHE A 34 -6.14 11.91 13.11
N LEU A 35 -5.08 11.12 13.19
CA LEU A 35 -4.12 11.11 14.28
C LEU A 35 -2.88 11.93 13.88
N VAL A 36 -2.39 12.79 14.76
CA VAL A 36 -1.12 13.51 14.56
C VAL A 36 -0.03 12.81 15.35
N MET A 37 0.94 12.25 14.64
CA MET A 37 2.11 11.62 15.25
C MET A 37 3.18 12.64 15.68
N GLU A 38 4.12 12.24 16.53
CA GLU A 38 5.22 13.12 17.01
C GLU A 38 6.10 13.65 15.87
N ASN A 39 6.27 12.88 14.79
CA ASN A 39 7.02 13.30 13.59
C ASN A 39 6.22 14.25 12.67
N GLY A 40 5.04 14.68 13.11
CA GLY A 40 4.17 15.59 12.39
C GLY A 40 3.29 14.93 11.30
N ALA A 41 3.36 13.62 11.14
CA ALA A 41 2.47 12.90 10.20
C ALA A 41 1.03 13.01 10.67
N ARG A 42 0.12 13.41 9.77
CA ARG A 42 -1.33 13.43 10.00
C ARG A 42 -1.91 12.16 9.37
N VAL A 43 -2.01 11.10 10.15
CA VAL A 43 -2.43 9.78 9.70
C VAL A 43 -3.95 9.70 9.60
N HIS A 44 -4.47 9.39 8.42
CA HIS A 44 -5.88 9.10 8.19
C HIS A 44 -6.17 7.63 8.48
N TYR A 45 -7.23 7.38 9.23
CA TYR A 45 -7.74 6.04 9.50
C TYR A 45 -9.27 6.08 9.65
N ARG A 46 -9.90 4.90 9.61
CA ARG A 46 -11.31 4.71 9.91
C ARG A 46 -11.47 3.56 10.89
N ASP A 47 -12.38 3.70 11.84
CA ASP A 47 -12.78 2.69 12.80
C ASP A 47 -14.27 2.40 12.60
N GLN A 48 -14.57 1.24 12.08
CA GLN A 48 -15.87 0.92 11.51
C GLN A 48 -16.35 -0.47 11.94
N GLY A 49 -17.62 -0.72 11.73
CA GLY A 49 -18.24 -2.02 12.01
C GLY A 49 -18.70 -2.15 13.45
N LYS A 50 -18.64 -3.39 13.98
CA LYS A 50 -19.17 -3.73 15.30
C LYS A 50 -18.19 -3.33 16.39
N GLU A 51 -18.53 -2.33 17.20
CA GLU A 51 -17.67 -1.72 18.23
C GLU A 51 -17.09 -2.77 19.22
N ASP A 52 -17.89 -3.75 19.64
CA ASP A 52 -17.50 -4.85 20.54
C ASP A 52 -17.03 -6.11 19.78
N GLY A 53 -16.85 -6.03 18.47
CA GLY A 53 -16.37 -7.12 17.63
C GLY A 53 -14.88 -7.38 17.81
N LEU A 54 -14.42 -8.58 17.40
CA LEU A 54 -12.98 -8.86 17.31
C LEU A 54 -12.31 -7.83 16.38
N PRO A 55 -11.28 -7.10 16.85
CA PRO A 55 -10.66 -6.07 16.04
C PRO A 55 -9.79 -6.65 14.92
N ILE A 56 -9.97 -6.12 13.72
CA ILE A 56 -9.18 -6.42 12.52
C ILE A 56 -8.61 -5.11 12.00
N VAL A 57 -7.31 -5.03 11.88
CA VAL A 57 -6.58 -3.88 11.31
C VAL A 57 -6.14 -4.22 9.90
N LEU A 58 -6.45 -3.39 8.91
CA LEU A 58 -6.20 -3.67 7.49
C LEU A 58 -5.33 -2.59 6.85
N VAL A 59 -4.22 -3.02 6.24
CA VAL A 59 -3.17 -2.17 5.66
C VAL A 59 -3.12 -2.35 4.14
N HIS A 60 -3.26 -1.25 3.40
CA HIS A 60 -3.33 -1.25 1.93
C HIS A 60 -1.96 -1.46 1.24
N GLY A 61 -2.01 -1.72 -0.06
CA GLY A 61 -0.84 -1.87 -0.92
C GLY A 61 -0.23 -0.56 -1.41
N ALA A 62 0.86 -0.65 -2.18
CA ALA A 62 1.52 0.51 -2.78
C ALA A 62 0.58 1.24 -3.75
N MET A 63 0.64 2.58 -3.74
CA MET A 63 -0.19 3.50 -4.54
C MET A 63 -1.70 3.43 -4.25
N ALA A 64 -2.14 2.52 -3.37
CA ALA A 64 -3.52 2.38 -2.92
C ALA A 64 -3.82 3.27 -1.68
N SER A 65 -4.96 3.06 -1.07
CA SER A 65 -5.39 3.71 0.16
C SER A 65 -6.31 2.78 0.95
N LEU A 66 -6.74 3.20 2.13
CA LEU A 66 -7.68 2.43 2.95
C LEU A 66 -8.98 2.08 2.22
N HIS A 67 -9.33 2.80 1.16
CA HIS A 67 -10.50 2.51 0.32
C HIS A 67 -10.45 1.11 -0.33
N THR A 68 -9.28 0.52 -0.48
CA THR A 68 -9.12 -0.88 -0.93
C THR A 68 -9.95 -1.85 -0.09
N TRP A 69 -10.16 -1.53 1.17
CA TRP A 69 -10.83 -2.38 2.15
C TRP A 69 -12.32 -2.12 2.30
N GLU A 70 -12.89 -1.11 1.59
CA GLU A 70 -14.33 -0.80 1.69
C GLU A 70 -15.24 -2.03 1.46
N PRO A 71 -14.99 -2.91 0.47
CA PRO A 71 -15.80 -4.12 0.31
C PRO A 71 -15.67 -5.12 1.47
N TRP A 72 -14.49 -5.17 2.11
CA TRP A 72 -14.27 -6.02 3.29
C TRP A 72 -15.01 -5.48 4.50
N VAL A 73 -14.99 -4.15 4.69
CA VAL A 73 -15.76 -3.49 5.76
C VAL A 73 -17.25 -3.74 5.60
N GLU A 74 -17.78 -3.66 4.38
CA GLU A 74 -19.18 -3.94 4.08
C GLU A 74 -19.59 -5.38 4.43
N ILE A 75 -18.73 -6.36 4.11
CA ILE A 75 -19.01 -7.78 4.34
C ILE A 75 -18.80 -8.18 5.80
N LEU A 76 -17.74 -7.68 6.44
CA LEU A 76 -17.29 -8.14 7.74
C LEU A 76 -17.75 -7.26 8.89
N GLY A 77 -18.13 -6.00 8.63
CA GLY A 77 -18.44 -4.99 9.65
C GLY A 77 -19.61 -5.35 10.58
N GLU A 78 -20.55 -6.21 10.16
CA GLU A 78 -21.62 -6.69 11.03
C GLU A 78 -21.12 -7.56 12.20
N ARG A 79 -19.91 -8.13 12.08
CA ARG A 79 -19.36 -9.09 13.04
C ARG A 79 -18.07 -8.63 13.70
N TYR A 80 -17.29 -7.80 13.03
CA TYR A 80 -15.95 -7.40 13.43
C TYR A 80 -15.85 -5.88 13.56
N ARG A 81 -14.96 -5.41 14.44
CA ARG A 81 -14.50 -4.02 14.46
C ARG A 81 -13.35 -3.92 13.49
N ILE A 82 -13.45 -3.04 12.50
CA ILE A 82 -12.48 -2.97 11.40
C ILE A 82 -11.84 -1.60 11.39
N ILE A 83 -10.53 -1.59 11.58
CA ILE A 83 -9.69 -0.41 11.47
C ILE A 83 -8.94 -0.47 10.14
N THR A 84 -9.10 0.56 9.33
CA THR A 84 -8.35 0.74 8.09
C THR A 84 -7.54 2.03 8.18
N LEU A 85 -6.35 2.07 7.62
CA LEU A 85 -5.46 3.23 7.71
C LEU A 85 -4.74 3.51 6.39
N ASP A 86 -4.39 4.79 6.18
CA ASP A 86 -3.52 5.23 5.10
C ASP A 86 -2.08 5.35 5.59
N LEU A 87 -1.18 4.59 4.97
CA LEU A 87 0.25 4.67 5.26
C LEU A 87 0.87 6.00 4.78
N PRO A 88 2.01 6.45 5.34
CA PRO A 88 2.78 7.58 4.82
C PRO A 88 3.00 7.50 3.31
N ALA A 89 2.90 8.62 2.61
CA ALA A 89 2.89 8.79 1.16
C ALA A 89 1.64 8.23 0.45
N HIS A 90 0.55 7.90 1.15
CA HIS A 90 -0.65 7.30 0.55
C HIS A 90 -1.94 7.94 1.10
N GLY A 91 -3.01 7.81 0.33
CA GLY A 91 -4.35 8.23 0.71
C GLY A 91 -4.42 9.66 1.24
N LEU A 92 -5.21 9.88 2.29
CA LEU A 92 -5.33 11.20 2.93
C LEU A 92 -4.25 11.47 3.99
N THR A 93 -3.43 10.47 4.35
CA THR A 93 -2.18 10.69 5.08
C THR A 93 -1.20 11.49 4.22
N GLY A 94 -1.02 11.09 2.97
CA GLY A 94 -0.20 11.80 2.00
C GLY A 94 1.27 11.96 2.42
N ALA A 95 1.89 13.04 1.98
CA ALA A 95 3.25 13.39 2.35
C ALA A 95 3.36 13.70 3.85
N VAL A 96 4.44 13.21 4.48
CA VAL A 96 4.72 13.46 5.90
C VAL A 96 5.90 14.42 6.07
N PRO A 97 5.87 15.33 7.07
CA PRO A 97 6.90 16.36 7.25
C PRO A 97 8.31 15.78 7.46
N SER A 98 8.43 14.61 8.10
CA SER A 98 9.71 13.94 8.32
C SER A 98 10.34 13.37 7.06
N GLY A 99 9.54 13.14 6.00
CA GLY A 99 9.99 12.47 4.79
C GLY A 99 10.33 10.99 4.97
N GLU A 100 9.88 10.37 6.04
CA GLU A 100 10.09 8.95 6.36
C GLU A 100 8.99 8.09 5.72
N TYR A 101 9.38 7.19 4.81
CA TYR A 101 8.46 6.35 4.03
C TYR A 101 8.93 4.90 3.94
N ASP A 102 9.79 4.47 4.83
CA ASP A 102 10.33 3.12 4.91
C ASP A 102 9.43 2.16 5.70
N ALA A 103 9.88 0.92 5.87
CA ALA A 103 9.12 -0.10 6.58
C ALA A 103 8.94 0.23 8.08
N ASP A 104 9.92 0.91 8.68
CA ASP A 104 9.86 1.37 10.07
C ASP A 104 8.78 2.45 10.25
N ALA A 105 8.70 3.41 9.32
CA ALA A 105 7.65 4.42 9.33
C ALA A 105 6.26 3.77 9.23
N PHE A 106 6.12 2.69 8.45
CA PHE A 106 4.85 1.97 8.33
C PHE A 106 4.47 1.22 9.60
N THR A 107 5.42 0.51 10.21
CA THR A 107 5.16 -0.18 11.48
C THR A 107 4.83 0.78 12.61
N LYS A 108 5.52 1.92 12.70
CA LYS A 108 5.19 2.99 13.65
C LYS A 108 3.81 3.61 13.40
N THR A 109 3.41 3.73 12.13
CA THR A 109 2.07 4.23 11.79
C THR A 109 0.98 3.26 12.21
N ILE A 110 1.19 1.96 12.00
CA ILE A 110 0.28 0.92 12.49
C ILE A 110 0.18 1.00 14.01
N ASP A 111 1.31 1.07 14.71
CA ASP A 111 1.39 1.12 16.17
C ASP A 111 0.63 2.33 16.73
N ALA A 112 0.84 3.51 16.17
CA ALA A 112 0.15 4.73 16.57
C ALA A 112 -1.37 4.65 16.38
N VAL A 113 -1.84 4.06 15.27
CA VAL A 113 -3.28 3.91 15.01
C VAL A 113 -3.92 2.89 15.95
N VAL A 114 -3.27 1.75 16.23
CA VAL A 114 -3.84 0.74 17.13
C VAL A 114 -3.82 1.20 18.59
N ASP A 115 -2.85 2.03 18.98
CA ASP A 115 -2.83 2.66 20.31
C ASP A 115 -3.95 3.70 20.44
N GLU A 116 -4.17 4.54 19.43
CA GLU A 116 -5.27 5.52 19.41
C GLU A 116 -6.64 4.81 19.45
N ALA A 117 -6.78 3.67 18.74
CA ALA A 117 -7.98 2.85 18.75
C ALA A 117 -8.16 2.04 20.06
N GLY A 118 -7.20 2.09 20.98
CA GLY A 118 -7.23 1.38 22.26
C GLY A 118 -7.16 -0.15 22.13
N LEU A 119 -6.41 -0.66 21.14
CA LEU A 119 -6.31 -2.10 20.88
C LEU A 119 -5.07 -2.70 21.54
N ASP A 120 -5.27 -3.61 22.49
CA ASP A 120 -4.19 -4.43 23.08
C ASP A 120 -3.78 -5.56 22.12
N THR A 121 -4.77 -6.27 21.57
CA THR A 121 -4.58 -7.38 20.64
C THR A 121 -5.59 -7.33 19.50
N PHE A 122 -5.15 -7.68 18.28
CA PHE A 122 -5.95 -7.60 17.06
C PHE A 122 -5.49 -8.60 16.02
N VAL A 123 -6.33 -8.85 15.03
CA VAL A 123 -5.93 -9.49 13.76
C VAL A 123 -5.34 -8.41 12.86
N LEU A 124 -4.16 -8.65 12.29
CA LEU A 124 -3.52 -7.71 11.36
C LEU A 124 -3.52 -8.27 9.95
N GLY A 125 -4.13 -7.55 9.02
CA GLY A 125 -4.17 -7.92 7.62
C GLY A 125 -3.52 -6.88 6.73
N GLY A 126 -2.93 -7.32 5.61
CA GLY A 126 -2.36 -6.38 4.66
C GLY A 126 -2.23 -6.94 3.26
N ASN A 127 -2.39 -6.05 2.28
CA ASN A 127 -2.22 -6.36 0.87
C ASN A 127 -0.88 -5.87 0.36
N SER A 128 -0.18 -6.67 -0.44
CA SER A 128 1.04 -6.28 -1.15
C SER A 128 2.08 -5.66 -0.18
N MET A 129 2.41 -4.40 -0.35
CA MET A 129 3.25 -3.61 0.55
C MET A 129 2.74 -3.63 2.00
N GLY A 130 1.42 -3.50 2.19
CA GLY A 130 0.78 -3.60 3.51
C GLY A 130 0.94 -5.00 4.13
N GLY A 131 0.94 -6.06 3.32
CA GLY A 131 1.29 -7.41 3.78
C GLY A 131 2.73 -7.49 4.28
N GLY A 132 3.66 -6.82 3.58
CA GLY A 132 5.04 -6.65 4.02
C GLY A 132 5.17 -5.88 5.35
N ALA A 133 4.33 -4.86 5.56
CA ALA A 133 4.26 -4.16 6.84
C ALA A 133 3.64 -5.03 7.94
N THR A 134 2.63 -5.85 7.61
CA THR A 134 1.93 -6.77 8.52
C THR A 134 2.89 -7.75 9.17
N TRP A 135 3.64 -8.53 8.41
CA TRP A 135 4.54 -9.52 9.00
C TRP A 135 5.74 -8.87 9.71
N ARG A 136 6.22 -7.70 9.27
CA ARG A 136 7.25 -6.94 10.01
C ARG A 136 6.73 -6.46 11.36
N TYR A 137 5.52 -5.91 11.39
CA TYR A 137 4.87 -5.50 12.64
C TYR A 137 4.70 -6.68 13.59
N ALA A 138 4.23 -7.84 13.09
CA ALA A 138 4.05 -9.04 13.90
C ALA A 138 5.37 -9.58 14.47
N LEU A 139 6.50 -9.45 13.74
CA LEU A 139 7.83 -9.78 14.26
C LEU A 139 8.27 -8.85 15.39
N ALA A 140 7.99 -7.55 15.25
CA ALA A 140 8.36 -6.53 16.24
C ALA A 140 7.45 -6.56 17.48
N HIS A 141 6.16 -6.86 17.30
CA HIS A 141 5.12 -6.81 18.32
C HIS A 141 4.31 -8.13 18.40
N PRO A 142 4.97 -9.29 18.63
CA PRO A 142 4.31 -10.60 18.53
C PRO A 142 3.17 -10.79 19.53
N GLN A 143 3.14 -10.03 20.63
CA GLN A 143 2.09 -10.09 21.65
C GLN A 143 0.81 -9.36 21.24
N ARG A 144 0.89 -8.43 20.29
CA ARG A 144 -0.24 -7.61 19.86
C ARG A 144 -1.02 -8.25 18.70
N VAL A 145 -0.38 -9.11 17.91
CA VAL A 145 -0.99 -9.72 16.71
C VAL A 145 -1.49 -11.12 17.06
N SER A 146 -2.81 -11.28 17.16
CA SER A 146 -3.46 -12.55 17.45
C SER A 146 -3.51 -13.51 16.26
N ALA A 147 -3.61 -12.96 15.04
CA ALA A 147 -3.56 -13.67 13.77
C ALA A 147 -3.18 -12.71 12.64
N MET A 148 -2.72 -13.25 11.51
CA MET A 148 -2.42 -12.45 10.32
C MET A 148 -3.26 -12.85 9.11
N VAL A 149 -3.52 -11.86 8.23
CA VAL A 149 -4.10 -12.07 6.90
C VAL A 149 -3.17 -11.43 5.86
N LEU A 150 -2.53 -12.24 5.03
CA LEU A 150 -1.59 -11.80 4.01
C LEU A 150 -2.23 -11.95 2.62
N VAL A 151 -2.52 -10.82 1.98
CA VAL A 151 -3.14 -10.77 0.65
C VAL A 151 -2.10 -10.32 -0.36
N ASP A 152 -1.69 -11.20 -1.28
CA ASP A 152 -0.66 -10.92 -2.30
C ASP A 152 0.56 -10.21 -1.70
N SER A 153 1.02 -10.68 -0.52
CA SER A 153 1.97 -9.97 0.35
C SER A 153 3.37 -9.87 -0.26
N VAL A 154 4.01 -8.72 -0.12
CA VAL A 154 5.44 -8.60 -0.39
C VAL A 154 6.21 -9.56 0.53
N PRO A 155 6.98 -10.51 -0.04
CA PRO A 155 7.79 -11.43 0.75
C PRO A 155 9.07 -10.73 1.28
N PRO A 156 9.81 -11.36 2.19
CA PRO A 156 11.12 -10.87 2.60
C PRO A 156 12.09 -10.71 1.42
N ALA A 157 13.04 -9.80 1.53
CA ALA A 157 14.03 -9.51 0.49
C ALA A 157 14.93 -10.72 0.13
N SER A 158 15.07 -11.68 1.04
CA SER A 158 15.78 -12.95 0.79
C SER A 158 15.12 -13.79 -0.31
N TRP A 159 13.85 -13.54 -0.63
CA TRP A 159 13.19 -14.20 -1.74
C TRP A 159 13.57 -13.55 -3.07
N GLN A 160 14.27 -14.30 -3.91
CA GLN A 160 14.71 -13.80 -5.21
C GLN A 160 13.91 -14.39 -6.38
N GLY A 161 13.03 -15.37 -6.11
CA GLY A 161 12.35 -16.13 -7.14
C GLY A 161 13.29 -16.98 -7.98
N ASN A 162 12.78 -17.98 -8.66
CA ASN A 162 13.51 -18.75 -9.65
C ASN A 162 13.60 -17.96 -10.98
N GLY A 163 14.43 -18.35 -11.93
CA GLY A 163 14.72 -17.57 -13.15
C GLY A 163 13.52 -17.01 -13.90
N GLU A 164 12.45 -17.80 -14.11
CA GLU A 164 11.21 -17.37 -14.76
C GLU A 164 10.44 -16.33 -13.92
N GLU A 165 10.44 -16.46 -12.60
CA GLU A 165 9.80 -15.54 -11.66
C GLU A 165 10.53 -14.21 -11.59
N SER A 166 11.86 -14.22 -11.69
CA SER A 166 12.64 -13.00 -11.78
C SER A 166 12.38 -12.25 -13.10
N GLU A 167 12.07 -12.97 -14.18
CA GLU A 167 11.65 -12.38 -15.45
C GLU A 167 10.22 -11.80 -15.35
N MET A 168 9.29 -12.49 -14.72
CA MET A 168 7.91 -12.01 -14.49
C MET A 168 7.90 -10.73 -13.66
N ARG A 169 8.71 -10.66 -12.59
CA ARG A 169 8.90 -9.39 -11.83
C ARG A 169 9.50 -8.27 -12.65
N ARG A 170 10.30 -8.58 -13.68
CA ARG A 170 10.85 -7.58 -14.62
C ARG A 170 9.84 -7.17 -15.67
N SER A 171 8.91 -8.05 -16.03
CA SER A 171 7.86 -7.81 -17.02
C SER A 171 6.55 -7.25 -16.42
N GLY A 172 6.52 -6.95 -15.13
CA GLY A 172 5.39 -6.31 -14.46
C GLY A 172 4.98 -4.97 -15.11
N PRO A 173 3.90 -4.34 -14.64
CA PRO A 173 3.36 -3.12 -15.25
C PRO A 173 4.45 -2.10 -15.58
N VAL A 174 4.42 -1.55 -16.79
CA VAL A 174 5.46 -0.64 -17.32
C VAL A 174 5.76 0.51 -16.37
N GLY A 175 4.74 1.02 -15.67
CA GLY A 175 4.89 2.08 -14.67
C GLY A 175 5.89 1.72 -13.56
N PHE A 176 5.85 0.49 -13.02
CA PHE A 176 6.81 0.05 -12.00
C PHE A 176 8.24 -0.07 -12.55
N SER A 177 8.38 -0.51 -13.80
CA SER A 177 9.70 -0.58 -14.46
C SER A 177 10.30 0.80 -14.64
N LEU A 178 9.50 1.78 -15.05
CA LEU A 178 9.92 3.17 -15.22
C LEU A 178 10.28 3.82 -13.88
N LEU A 179 9.49 3.62 -12.84
CA LEU A 179 9.75 4.16 -11.49
C LEU A 179 11.06 3.65 -10.87
N ARG A 180 11.59 2.51 -11.30
CA ARG A 180 12.93 2.04 -10.90
C ARG A 180 14.06 2.85 -11.54
N GLN A 181 13.81 3.57 -12.64
CA GLN A 181 14.82 4.36 -13.32
C GLN A 181 14.97 5.75 -12.70
N GLY A 182 16.17 6.08 -12.20
CA GLY A 182 16.42 7.38 -11.55
C GLY A 182 16.12 8.59 -12.44
N TRP A 183 16.47 8.51 -13.74
CA TRP A 183 16.17 9.57 -14.69
C TRP A 183 14.66 9.79 -14.89
N PHE A 184 13.86 8.71 -14.86
CA PHE A 184 12.42 8.81 -15.00
C PHE A 184 11.80 9.44 -13.74
N ARG A 185 12.22 9.03 -12.54
CA ARG A 185 11.75 9.65 -11.28
C ARG A 185 12.03 11.16 -11.24
N ALA A 186 13.17 11.60 -11.80
CA ALA A 186 13.52 13.02 -11.81
C ALA A 186 12.53 13.89 -12.60
N ILE A 187 11.86 13.32 -13.60
CA ILE A 187 10.87 14.03 -14.43
C ILE A 187 9.42 13.65 -14.09
N ALA A 188 9.20 12.46 -13.52
CA ALA A 188 7.87 11.92 -13.24
C ALA A 188 7.06 12.81 -12.27
N GLY A 189 7.74 13.56 -11.40
CA GLY A 189 7.09 14.51 -10.50
C GLY A 189 6.37 15.67 -11.20
N ALA A 190 6.63 15.89 -12.48
CA ALA A 190 6.00 16.93 -13.29
C ALA A 190 5.06 16.38 -14.37
N LEU A 191 5.12 15.06 -14.64
CA LEU A 191 4.31 14.43 -15.69
C LEU A 191 2.94 14.04 -15.18
N ASP A 192 1.92 14.10 -16.05
CA ASP A 192 0.61 13.53 -15.75
C ASP A 192 0.70 11.99 -15.64
N PRO A 193 0.41 11.38 -14.47
CA PRO A 193 0.48 9.95 -14.28
C PRO A 193 -0.76 9.18 -14.79
N ALA A 194 -1.83 9.85 -15.22
CA ALA A 194 -3.10 9.21 -15.58
C ALA A 194 -2.96 8.01 -16.52
N PRO A 195 -2.17 8.07 -17.62
CA PRO A 195 -2.02 6.93 -18.52
C PRO A 195 -1.38 5.70 -17.85
N LEU A 196 -0.44 5.93 -16.93
CA LEU A 196 0.27 4.87 -16.22
C LEU A 196 -0.59 4.26 -15.11
N ILE A 197 -1.43 5.07 -14.45
CA ILE A 197 -2.34 4.61 -13.38
C ILE A 197 -3.39 3.68 -13.96
N GLY A 198 -4.10 4.10 -15.01
CA GLY A 198 -5.13 3.27 -15.64
C GLY A 198 -4.57 1.95 -16.18
N GLN A 199 -3.42 2.00 -16.87
CA GLN A 199 -2.74 0.79 -17.36
C GLN A 199 -2.26 -0.11 -16.20
N GLY A 200 -1.69 0.48 -15.15
CA GLY A 200 -1.19 -0.24 -13.99
C GLY A 200 -2.30 -0.98 -13.24
N LEU A 201 -3.45 -0.32 -13.02
CA LEU A 201 -4.61 -0.92 -12.39
C LEU A 201 -5.20 -2.08 -13.22
N ARG A 202 -5.40 -1.87 -14.53
CA ARG A 202 -5.90 -2.94 -15.41
C ARG A 202 -4.96 -4.15 -15.41
N ALA A 203 -3.66 -3.92 -15.43
CA ALA A 203 -2.67 -5.01 -15.36
C ALA A 203 -2.67 -5.70 -13.99
N ALA A 204 -2.72 -4.95 -12.88
CA ALA A 204 -2.70 -5.52 -11.52
C ALA A 204 -3.97 -6.32 -11.21
N TYR A 205 -5.12 -5.89 -11.74
CA TYR A 205 -6.40 -6.56 -11.57
C TYR A 205 -6.76 -7.52 -12.73
N ASN A 206 -5.79 -7.83 -13.61
CA ASN A 206 -5.98 -8.73 -14.76
C ASN A 206 -7.21 -8.37 -15.61
N ASP A 207 -7.34 -7.09 -15.96
CA ASP A 207 -8.46 -6.52 -16.71
C ASP A 207 -9.86 -6.82 -16.11
N SER A 208 -9.93 -7.03 -14.81
CA SER A 208 -11.18 -7.26 -14.08
C SER A 208 -12.15 -6.08 -14.25
N PRO A 209 -13.47 -6.35 -14.40
CA PRO A 209 -14.49 -5.30 -14.49
C PRO A 209 -14.62 -4.44 -13.22
N VAL A 210 -13.98 -4.80 -12.13
CA VAL A 210 -13.89 -3.97 -10.91
C VAL A 210 -13.08 -2.70 -11.16
N VAL A 211 -12.21 -2.67 -12.18
CA VAL A 211 -11.44 -1.49 -12.57
C VAL A 211 -12.32 -0.57 -13.41
N THR A 212 -13.14 0.21 -12.71
CA THR A 212 -13.99 1.26 -13.30
C THR A 212 -13.21 2.56 -13.48
N GLU A 213 -13.74 3.50 -14.25
CA GLU A 213 -13.18 4.85 -14.36
C GLU A 213 -13.18 5.57 -12.99
N ASP A 214 -14.23 5.41 -12.17
CA ASP A 214 -14.27 5.98 -10.81
C ASP A 214 -13.12 5.44 -9.92
N LEU A 215 -12.75 4.16 -10.08
CA LEU A 215 -11.61 3.59 -9.37
C LEU A 215 -10.30 4.20 -9.87
N ILE A 216 -10.14 4.36 -11.19
CA ILE A 216 -8.96 4.99 -11.79
C ILE A 216 -8.82 6.43 -11.33
N ASP A 217 -9.92 7.20 -11.35
CA ASP A 217 -9.96 8.58 -10.88
C ASP A 217 -9.60 8.69 -9.41
N ARG A 218 -10.09 7.79 -8.56
CA ARG A 218 -9.73 7.74 -7.13
C ARG A 218 -8.23 7.55 -6.94
N TYR A 219 -7.62 6.59 -7.64
CA TYR A 219 -6.18 6.37 -7.56
C TYR A 219 -5.40 7.57 -8.06
N TYR A 220 -5.85 8.16 -9.17
CA TYR A 220 -5.24 9.36 -9.75
C TYR A 220 -5.26 10.53 -8.75
N GLU A 221 -6.42 10.90 -8.24
CA GLU A 221 -6.55 12.06 -7.38
C GLU A 221 -5.82 11.91 -6.05
N LEU A 222 -5.82 10.69 -5.47
CA LEU A 222 -5.07 10.41 -4.24
C LEU A 222 -3.55 10.46 -4.47
N ILE A 223 -3.05 10.02 -5.62
CA ILE A 223 -1.64 10.15 -6.00
C ILE A 223 -1.29 11.62 -6.29
N MET A 224 -2.20 12.36 -6.92
CA MET A 224 -2.02 13.77 -7.26
C MET A 224 -2.27 14.72 -6.09
N ARG A 225 -2.74 14.22 -4.94
CA ARG A 225 -2.87 15.02 -3.74
C ARG A 225 -1.55 15.69 -3.40
N GLU A 226 -1.57 16.99 -3.10
CA GLU A 226 -0.41 17.85 -2.86
C GLU A 226 0.69 17.15 -2.05
N GLY A 227 1.88 17.06 -2.62
CA GLY A 227 3.08 16.45 -2.04
C GLY A 227 3.13 14.90 -2.11
N THR A 228 2.03 14.21 -2.31
CA THR A 228 1.95 12.73 -2.30
C THR A 228 2.78 12.11 -3.42
N ARG A 229 2.67 12.64 -4.64
CA ARG A 229 3.46 12.18 -5.80
C ARG A 229 4.96 12.29 -5.55
N ALA A 230 5.41 13.41 -5.01
CA ALA A 230 6.82 13.61 -4.66
C ALA A 230 7.28 12.63 -3.57
N ALA A 231 6.44 12.35 -2.57
CA ALA A 231 6.70 11.39 -1.51
C ALA A 231 6.83 9.95 -2.06
N ILE A 232 5.92 9.52 -2.94
CA ILE A 232 5.98 8.21 -3.62
C ILE A 232 7.27 8.07 -4.44
N LEU A 233 7.64 9.09 -5.21
CA LEU A 233 8.84 9.06 -6.04
C LEU A 233 10.13 9.05 -5.21
N GLY A 234 10.15 9.78 -4.10
CA GLY A 234 11.25 9.77 -3.12
C GLY A 234 11.43 8.39 -2.49
N ARG A 235 10.32 7.78 -2.08
CA ARG A 235 10.30 6.43 -1.49
C ARG A 235 10.82 5.36 -2.46
N THR A 236 10.40 5.37 -3.74
CA THR A 236 10.85 4.38 -4.72
C THR A 236 12.36 4.39 -4.94
N GLY A 237 13.04 5.48 -4.61
CA GLY A 237 14.51 5.55 -4.59
C GLY A 237 15.17 4.78 -3.45
N SER A 238 14.46 4.55 -2.35
CA SER A 238 14.97 3.89 -1.11
C SER A 238 14.71 2.37 -1.09
N TYR A 239 13.90 1.82 -1.99
CA TYR A 239 13.54 0.40 -2.00
C TYR A 239 14.73 -0.58 -2.09
N GLY A 240 15.88 -0.15 -2.57
CA GLY A 240 17.06 -1.01 -2.68
C GLY A 240 17.97 -1.02 -1.44
N ALA A 241 17.84 -0.07 -0.53
CA ALA A 241 18.73 0.07 0.62
C ALA A 241 18.22 -0.63 1.89
N ALA A 242 16.89 -0.63 2.11
CA ALA A 242 16.27 -1.27 3.28
C ALA A 242 16.01 -2.78 3.09
N GLU A 243 16.11 -3.28 1.85
CA GLU A 243 15.82 -4.69 1.51
C GLU A 243 16.95 -5.67 1.91
N ALA A 244 18.09 -5.19 2.40
CA ALA A 244 19.21 -6.04 2.80
C ALA A 244 19.01 -6.73 4.17
N GLU A 245 17.94 -6.41 4.92
CA GLU A 245 17.67 -7.05 6.19
C GLU A 245 17.16 -8.49 6.01
N SER A 246 17.86 -9.43 6.58
CA SER A 246 17.43 -10.83 6.66
C SER A 246 16.44 -10.99 7.81
N PHE A 247 15.16 -11.08 7.51
CA PHE A 247 14.14 -11.41 8.52
C PHE A 247 14.04 -12.91 8.73
N ASN A 248 13.98 -13.31 10.00
CA ASN A 248 13.70 -14.71 10.34
C ASN A 248 12.18 -14.89 10.55
N LEU A 249 11.46 -15.21 9.49
CA LEU A 249 10.02 -15.44 9.56
C LEU A 249 9.64 -16.64 10.45
N SER A 250 10.55 -17.56 10.76
CA SER A 250 10.24 -18.69 11.66
C SER A 250 9.95 -18.27 13.11
N LEU A 251 10.19 -17.00 13.44
CA LEU A 251 9.79 -16.41 14.72
C LEU A 251 8.31 -16.00 14.77
N LEU A 252 7.64 -15.95 13.63
CA LEU A 252 6.21 -15.69 13.57
C LEU A 252 5.45 -16.96 13.97
N THR A 253 4.67 -16.86 15.03
CA THR A 253 3.90 -17.98 15.59
C THR A 253 2.39 -17.79 15.47
N GLN A 254 1.97 -16.65 14.95
CA GLN A 254 0.56 -16.29 14.81
C GLN A 254 -0.13 -17.15 13.73
N PRO A 255 -1.33 -17.65 13.96
CA PRO A 255 -2.15 -18.21 12.88
C PRO A 255 -2.21 -17.25 11.69
N THR A 256 -1.94 -17.74 10.48
CA THR A 256 -1.84 -16.89 9.30
C THR A 256 -2.71 -17.43 8.18
N LEU A 257 -3.60 -16.57 7.66
CA LEU A 257 -4.34 -16.81 6.42
C LEU A 257 -3.57 -16.13 5.27
N VAL A 258 -3.22 -16.90 4.25
CA VAL A 258 -2.60 -16.39 3.03
C VAL A 258 -3.61 -16.47 1.90
N ILE A 259 -3.87 -15.33 1.25
CA ILE A 259 -4.78 -15.21 0.10
C ILE A 259 -3.95 -14.70 -1.07
N TRP A 260 -4.08 -15.33 -2.24
CA TRP A 260 -3.28 -14.94 -3.40
C TRP A 260 -4.04 -15.07 -4.71
N GLY A 261 -3.89 -14.07 -5.56
CA GLY A 261 -4.38 -14.11 -6.93
C GLY A 261 -3.56 -15.12 -7.76
N ALA A 262 -4.22 -16.16 -8.31
CA ALA A 262 -3.55 -17.17 -9.13
C ALA A 262 -2.88 -16.58 -10.40
N GLN A 263 -3.33 -15.40 -10.83
CA GLN A 263 -2.83 -14.69 -12.01
C GLN A 263 -2.18 -13.35 -11.65
N ASP A 264 -1.70 -13.19 -10.42
CA ASP A 264 -1.00 -11.97 -10.01
C ASP A 264 0.26 -11.76 -10.86
N SER A 265 0.26 -10.68 -11.64
CA SER A 265 1.37 -10.28 -12.51
C SER A 265 2.38 -9.36 -11.81
N VAL A 266 2.10 -8.94 -10.58
CA VAL A 266 2.95 -8.02 -9.77
C VAL A 266 3.81 -8.82 -8.82
N ILE A 267 3.20 -9.71 -8.03
CA ILE A 267 3.88 -10.64 -7.14
C ILE A 267 3.38 -12.05 -7.46
N PRO A 268 4.19 -12.88 -8.15
CA PRO A 268 3.76 -14.21 -8.57
C PRO A 268 3.27 -15.07 -7.41
N VAL A 269 2.26 -15.91 -7.67
CA VAL A 269 1.67 -16.82 -6.67
C VAL A 269 2.69 -17.78 -6.04
N SER A 270 3.79 -18.08 -6.71
CA SER A 270 4.91 -18.85 -6.17
C SER A 270 5.55 -18.22 -4.91
N ALA A 271 5.36 -16.91 -4.69
CA ALA A 271 5.77 -16.26 -3.43
C ALA A 271 5.06 -16.84 -2.19
N VAL A 272 3.91 -17.50 -2.36
CA VAL A 272 3.21 -18.23 -1.29
C VAL A 272 4.09 -19.31 -0.67
N GLU A 273 4.93 -19.99 -1.46
CA GLU A 273 5.81 -21.06 -1.01
C GLU A 273 6.74 -20.63 0.14
N ILE A 274 7.12 -19.36 0.17
CA ILE A 274 7.96 -18.82 1.27
C ILE A 274 7.17 -18.79 2.57
N PHE A 275 5.94 -18.32 2.49
CA PHE A 275 5.08 -18.27 3.65
C PHE A 275 4.69 -19.68 4.09
N GLU A 276 4.40 -20.61 3.16
CA GLU A 276 4.11 -22.01 3.48
C GLU A 276 5.32 -22.72 4.12
N ALA A 277 6.53 -22.50 3.62
CA ALA A 277 7.73 -23.08 4.19
C ALA A 277 8.02 -22.58 5.62
N THR A 278 7.59 -21.36 5.92
CA THR A 278 7.81 -20.70 7.21
C THR A 278 6.67 -20.99 8.21
N TYR A 279 5.44 -21.14 7.71
CA TYR A 279 4.24 -21.41 8.50
C TYR A 279 3.69 -22.82 8.22
N PRO A 280 4.21 -23.88 8.86
CA PRO A 280 3.70 -25.24 8.65
C PRO A 280 2.23 -25.43 9.05
N MET A 281 1.59 -24.40 9.59
CA MET A 281 0.20 -24.37 10.05
C MET A 281 -0.71 -23.47 9.20
N ALA A 282 -0.23 -22.90 8.10
CA ALA A 282 -1.08 -22.15 7.20
C ALA A 282 -2.07 -23.12 6.53
N GLY A 283 -3.35 -23.01 6.86
CA GLY A 283 -4.42 -23.72 6.16
C GLY A 283 -4.54 -23.19 4.73
N ARG A 284 -4.68 -24.10 3.77
CA ARG A 284 -5.01 -23.76 2.36
C ARG A 284 -6.49 -23.47 2.25
#